data_1c3275887b38af60861d6703404228ba
#
_entry.id   1c3275887b38af60861d6703404228ba
#
_cell.length_a   1.000
_cell.length_b   1.000
_cell.length_c   1.000
_cell.angle_alpha   90.00
_cell.angle_beta   90.00
_cell.angle_gamma   90.00
#
_symmetry.space_group_name_H-M   'P 1'
#
loop_
_entity.id
_entity.type
_entity.pdbx_description
1 polymer ?
#
loop_
_entity_poly.entity_id
_entity_poly.type
_entity_poly.pdbx_seq_one_letter_code
_entity_poly.pdbx_strand_id
1 'polypeptide(L)'
;MDRFAALRGSLLLREFSDVGVRILAEACEERSVGRGTYAFRAGEPSTALCFIGRGTLQLQLREGGQALGELKSGDTVGNFALLAEGEHLVSAWAATDVELAVLERGAFETLRKQKPQASLKLMLALAQDFGERLREASGPLREFLAWQVSKRQA
;
A
#
# COMPACT_ATOMS: atom_id res chain seq x y z
N MET A 1 15.45 -1.57 -11.22
CA MET A 1 14.38 -0.56 -10.98
C MET A 1 14.92 0.56 -10.11
N ASP A 2 14.48 1.79 -10.34
CA ASP A 2 14.85 2.93 -9.49
C ASP A 2 13.79 3.09 -8.39
N ARG A 3 14.13 2.71 -7.17
CA ARG A 3 13.23 2.79 -6.00
C ARG A 3 12.85 4.23 -5.67
N PHE A 4 13.79 5.15 -5.76
CA PHE A 4 13.50 6.57 -5.53
C PHE A 4 12.46 7.10 -6.53
N ALA A 5 12.65 6.81 -7.82
CA ALA A 5 11.70 7.24 -8.85
C ALA A 5 10.31 6.63 -8.62
N ALA A 6 10.24 5.37 -8.25
CA ALA A 6 8.97 4.69 -7.94
C ALA A 6 8.24 5.37 -6.78
N LEU A 7 8.95 5.68 -5.70
CA LEU A 7 8.36 6.35 -4.54
C LEU A 7 8.04 7.82 -4.83
N ARG A 8 8.90 8.53 -5.54
CA ARG A 8 8.66 9.95 -5.88
C ARG A 8 7.40 10.11 -6.74
N GLY A 9 7.12 9.16 -7.60
CA GLY A 9 5.90 9.14 -8.41
C GLY A 9 4.64 8.74 -7.64
N SER A 10 4.76 8.27 -6.41
CA SER A 10 3.62 7.82 -5.61
C SER A 10 2.78 9.00 -5.10
N LEU A 11 1.46 8.88 -5.29
CA LEU A 11 0.50 9.86 -4.78
C LEU A 11 0.52 9.93 -3.25
N LEU A 12 0.82 8.83 -2.59
CA LEU A 12 0.93 8.76 -1.13
C LEU A 12 2.02 9.70 -0.59
N LEU A 13 3.11 9.87 -1.34
CA LEU A 13 4.28 10.63 -0.90
C LEU A 13 4.38 12.00 -1.57
N ARG A 14 3.32 12.48 -2.20
CA ARG A 14 3.34 13.73 -2.97
C ARG A 14 3.80 14.96 -2.17
N GLU A 15 3.57 14.97 -0.86
CA GLU A 15 3.96 16.07 0.02
C GLU A 15 5.28 15.84 0.76
N PHE A 16 5.95 14.71 0.49
CA PHE A 16 7.26 14.44 1.08
C PHE A 16 8.35 15.22 0.34
N SER A 17 9.37 15.67 1.07
CA SER A 17 10.60 16.19 0.47
C SER A 17 11.37 15.07 -0.22
N ASP A 18 12.28 15.40 -1.13
CA ASP A 18 13.13 14.42 -1.80
C ASP A 18 14.01 13.66 -0.79
N VAL A 19 14.44 14.32 0.27
CA VAL A 19 15.19 13.68 1.36
C VAL A 19 14.31 12.63 2.05
N GLY A 20 13.07 12.97 2.37
CA GLY A 20 12.12 12.03 2.98
C GLY A 20 11.82 10.84 2.09
N VAL A 21 11.61 11.07 0.80
CA VAL A 21 11.40 9.99 -0.17
C VAL A 21 12.63 9.09 -0.26
N ARG A 22 13.83 9.66 -0.28
CA ARG A 22 15.08 8.89 -0.35
C ARG A 22 15.26 8.00 0.86
N ILE A 23 14.96 8.50 2.05
CA ILE A 23 15.01 7.71 3.29
C ILE A 23 14.11 6.48 3.19
N LEU A 24 12.86 6.67 2.72
CA LEU A 24 11.93 5.55 2.56
C LEU A 24 12.36 4.59 1.45
N ALA A 25 12.86 5.12 0.33
CA ALA A 25 13.32 4.30 -0.79
C ALA A 25 14.49 3.39 -0.42
N GLU A 26 15.41 3.88 0.40
CA GLU A 26 16.55 3.08 0.88
C GLU A 26 16.10 1.92 1.78
N ALA A 27 14.98 2.07 2.49
CA ALA A 27 14.42 1.02 3.32
C ALA A 27 13.60 -0.02 2.52
N CYS A 28 13.29 0.25 1.26
CA CYS A 28 12.54 -0.65 0.40
C CYS A 28 13.42 -1.69 -0.26
N GLU A 29 12.84 -2.85 -0.55
CA GLU A 29 13.39 -3.88 -1.41
C GLU A 29 12.74 -3.82 -2.79
N GLU A 30 13.44 -4.28 -3.81
CA GLU A 30 12.87 -4.46 -5.14
C GLU A 30 12.24 -5.83 -5.28
N ARG A 31 11.07 -5.88 -5.91
CA ARG A 31 10.40 -7.14 -6.20
C ARG A 31 9.78 -7.10 -7.59
N SER A 32 10.03 -8.15 -8.36
CA SER A 32 9.42 -8.32 -9.68
C SER A 32 8.32 -9.37 -9.60
N VAL A 33 7.21 -9.11 -10.31
CA VAL A 33 6.08 -10.04 -10.41
C VAL A 33 5.84 -10.27 -11.90
N GLY A 34 5.98 -11.51 -12.34
CA GLY A 34 5.79 -11.86 -13.73
C GLY A 34 4.32 -11.78 -14.16
N ARG A 35 4.09 -11.36 -15.40
CA ARG A 35 2.75 -11.35 -15.99
C ARG A 35 2.04 -12.68 -15.79
N GLY A 36 0.79 -12.63 -15.39
CA GLY A 36 -0.05 -13.81 -15.18
C GLY A 36 0.16 -14.50 -13.85
N THR A 37 0.97 -13.94 -12.95
CA THR A 37 1.17 -14.44 -11.60
C THR A 37 0.60 -13.48 -10.56
N TYR A 38 0.44 -13.95 -9.32
CA TYR A 38 -0.08 -13.12 -8.23
C TYR A 38 1.07 -12.51 -7.43
N ALA A 39 0.96 -11.20 -7.17
CA ALA A 39 1.82 -10.53 -6.20
C ALA A 39 1.51 -11.02 -4.77
N PHE A 40 0.23 -11.18 -4.48
CA PHE A 40 -0.29 -11.80 -3.26
C PHE A 40 -1.72 -12.28 -3.48
N ARG A 41 -2.19 -13.15 -2.61
CA ARG A 41 -3.55 -13.70 -2.66
C ARG A 41 -4.34 -13.30 -1.42
N ALA A 42 -5.65 -13.15 -1.60
CA ALA A 42 -6.56 -12.95 -0.47
C ALA A 42 -6.36 -14.05 0.58
N GLY A 43 -6.32 -13.66 1.85
CA GLY A 43 -6.07 -14.58 2.97
C GLY A 43 -4.60 -14.76 3.33
N GLU A 44 -3.66 -14.38 2.47
CA GLU A 44 -2.24 -14.37 2.83
C GLU A 44 -1.92 -13.24 3.78
N PRO A 45 -0.92 -13.40 4.69
CA PRO A 45 -0.51 -12.33 5.58
C PRO A 45 -0.08 -11.08 4.81
N SER A 46 -0.60 -9.91 5.23
CA SER A 46 -0.21 -8.62 4.69
C SER A 46 0.91 -8.04 5.53
N THR A 47 2.14 -8.06 5.00
CA THR A 47 3.34 -7.72 5.76
C THR A 47 4.08 -6.50 5.25
N ALA A 48 3.66 -5.92 4.14
CA ALA A 48 4.42 -4.85 3.49
C ALA A 48 3.54 -3.85 2.78
N LEU A 49 4.02 -2.61 2.74
CA LEU A 49 3.51 -1.56 1.86
C LEU A 49 4.28 -1.64 0.55
N CYS A 50 3.57 -1.80 -0.56
CA CYS A 50 4.18 -1.91 -1.88
C CYS A 50 3.86 -0.68 -2.73
N PHE A 51 4.89 -0.07 -3.31
CA PHE A 51 4.79 1.01 -4.28
C PHE A 51 4.95 0.42 -5.68
N ILE A 52 4.01 0.70 -6.55
CA ILE A 52 4.09 0.20 -7.93
C ILE A 52 4.97 1.16 -8.73
N GLY A 53 6.12 0.65 -9.18
CA GLY A 53 7.05 1.41 -10.00
C GLY A 53 6.76 1.26 -11.50
N ARG A 54 6.29 0.08 -11.91
CA ARG A 54 6.02 -0.23 -13.30
C ARG A 54 4.99 -1.35 -13.41
N GLY A 55 4.19 -1.32 -14.45
CA GLY A 55 3.23 -2.37 -14.76
C GLY A 55 1.87 -2.14 -14.13
N THR A 56 1.00 -3.14 -14.28
CA THR A 56 -0.40 -3.08 -13.84
C THR A 56 -0.73 -4.31 -13.01
N LEU A 57 -1.24 -4.09 -11.80
CA LEU A 57 -1.87 -5.10 -10.95
C LEU A 57 -3.38 -5.00 -11.07
N GLN A 58 -4.03 -6.13 -11.23
CA GLN A 58 -5.48 -6.24 -11.22
C GLN A 58 -5.92 -6.79 -9.86
N LEU A 59 -6.80 -6.07 -9.18
CA LEU A 59 -7.35 -6.50 -7.90
C LEU A 59 -8.54 -7.42 -8.12
N GLN A 60 -8.57 -8.53 -7.41
CA GLN A 60 -9.62 -9.55 -7.49
C GLN A 60 -10.06 -9.91 -6.08
N LEU A 61 -11.38 -10.02 -5.86
CA LEU A 61 -11.91 -10.42 -4.55
C LEU A 61 -11.51 -11.87 -4.23
N ARG A 62 -11.43 -12.72 -5.25
CA ARG A 62 -10.94 -14.09 -5.18
C ARG A 62 -10.16 -14.43 -6.45
N GLU A 63 -9.28 -15.43 -6.37
CA GLU A 63 -8.47 -15.85 -7.52
C GLU A 63 -9.33 -16.17 -8.74
N GLY A 64 -8.94 -15.64 -9.91
CA GLY A 64 -9.66 -15.84 -11.16
C GLY A 64 -11.01 -15.15 -11.22
N GLY A 65 -11.37 -14.38 -10.21
CA GLY A 65 -12.63 -13.65 -10.16
C GLY A 65 -12.61 -12.38 -10.98
N GLN A 66 -13.75 -11.69 -10.99
CA GLN A 66 -13.89 -10.42 -11.68
C GLN A 66 -12.95 -9.38 -11.08
N ALA A 67 -12.35 -8.56 -11.93
CA ALA A 67 -11.52 -7.44 -11.51
C ALA A 67 -12.35 -6.39 -10.77
N LEU A 68 -11.87 -6.01 -9.57
CA LEU A 68 -12.45 -4.91 -8.80
C LEU A 68 -11.88 -3.57 -9.24
N GLY A 69 -10.68 -3.57 -9.82
CA GLY A 69 -9.98 -2.39 -10.27
C GLY A 69 -8.54 -2.71 -10.64
N GLU A 70 -7.83 -1.70 -11.09
CA GLU A 70 -6.42 -1.80 -11.48
C GLU A 70 -5.59 -0.80 -10.71
N LEU A 71 -4.36 -1.20 -10.37
CA LEU A 71 -3.34 -0.35 -9.78
C LEU A 71 -2.15 -0.27 -10.73
N LYS A 72 -1.60 0.93 -10.87
CA LYS A 72 -0.52 1.25 -11.80
C LYS A 72 0.59 2.04 -11.10
N SER A 73 1.61 2.42 -11.85
CA SER A 73 2.67 3.30 -11.35
C SER A 73 2.06 4.55 -10.68
N GLY A 74 2.51 4.85 -9.49
CA GLY A 74 1.97 5.91 -8.64
C GLY A 74 1.01 5.43 -7.56
N ASP A 75 0.45 4.25 -7.71
CA ASP A 75 -0.43 3.63 -6.72
C ASP A 75 0.37 2.80 -5.71
N THR A 76 -0.28 2.50 -4.59
CA THR A 76 0.25 1.62 -3.56
C THR A 76 -0.73 0.49 -3.25
N VAL A 77 -0.22 -0.58 -2.69
CA VAL A 77 -1.03 -1.69 -2.20
C VAL A 77 -0.46 -2.18 -0.86
N GLY A 78 -1.32 -2.71 -0.01
CA GLY A 78 -0.90 -3.12 1.34
C GLY A 78 -0.80 -1.95 2.31
N ASN A 79 -1.60 -0.91 2.12
CA ASN A 79 -1.51 0.36 2.87
C ASN A 79 -1.70 0.21 4.39
N PHE A 80 -2.35 -0.86 4.85
CA PHE A 80 -2.55 -1.11 6.28
C PHE A 80 -1.50 -2.03 6.91
N ALA A 81 -0.64 -2.64 6.10
CA ALA A 81 0.32 -3.64 6.56
C ALA A 81 1.30 -3.12 7.61
N LEU A 82 1.64 -1.83 7.55
CA LEU A 82 2.56 -1.19 8.50
C LEU A 82 1.87 -0.74 9.77
N LEU A 83 0.55 -0.54 9.73
CA LEU A 83 -0.24 0.01 10.83
C LEU A 83 -0.89 -1.08 11.69
N ALA A 84 -1.20 -2.22 11.10
CA ALA A 84 -1.89 -3.31 11.78
C ALA A 84 -1.56 -4.65 11.13
N GLU A 85 -1.53 -5.69 11.94
CA GLU A 85 -1.44 -7.05 11.45
C GLU A 85 -2.77 -7.47 10.82
N GLY A 86 -2.70 -8.29 9.80
CA GLY A 86 -3.88 -8.79 9.11
C GLY A 86 -3.53 -9.52 7.84
N GLU A 87 -4.57 -9.91 7.14
CA GLU A 87 -4.48 -10.63 5.88
C GLU A 87 -4.89 -9.72 4.73
N HIS A 88 -4.41 -10.05 3.53
CA HIS A 88 -4.90 -9.40 2.32
C HIS A 88 -6.38 -9.73 2.12
N LEU A 89 -7.19 -8.69 1.90
CA LEU A 89 -8.62 -8.85 1.64
C LEU A 89 -8.93 -9.15 0.18
N VAL A 90 -7.98 -8.88 -0.71
CA VAL A 90 -8.09 -9.09 -2.15
C VAL A 90 -6.82 -9.72 -2.66
N SER A 91 -6.90 -10.36 -3.82
CA SER A 91 -5.74 -10.85 -4.56
C SER A 91 -5.27 -9.79 -5.55
N ALA A 92 -3.96 -9.72 -5.80
CA ALA A 92 -3.38 -8.82 -6.78
C ALA A 92 -2.68 -9.64 -7.87
N TRP A 93 -3.25 -9.60 -9.06
CA TRP A 93 -2.78 -10.36 -10.22
C TRP A 93 -2.05 -9.44 -11.20
N ALA A 94 -0.89 -9.88 -11.68
CA ALA A 94 -0.08 -9.09 -12.60
C ALA A 94 -0.64 -9.22 -14.03
N ALA A 95 -1.31 -8.18 -14.49
CA ALA A 95 -1.81 -8.11 -15.85
C ALA A 95 -0.68 -7.88 -16.86
N THR A 96 0.42 -7.30 -16.43
CA THR A 96 1.69 -7.13 -17.14
C THR A 96 2.81 -7.56 -16.21
N ASP A 97 4.06 -7.56 -16.66
CA ASP A 97 5.20 -7.61 -15.75
C ASP A 97 5.16 -6.39 -14.83
N VAL A 98 5.37 -6.58 -13.54
CA VAL A 98 5.26 -5.54 -12.52
C VAL A 98 6.55 -5.44 -11.72
N GLU A 99 6.97 -4.23 -11.46
CA GLU A 99 8.09 -3.93 -10.55
C GLU A 99 7.57 -3.15 -9.34
N LEU A 100 7.90 -3.64 -8.16
CA LEU A 100 7.47 -3.09 -6.88
C LEU A 100 8.67 -2.65 -6.04
N ALA A 101 8.51 -1.52 -5.36
CA ALA A 101 9.35 -1.17 -4.22
C ALA A 101 8.56 -1.56 -2.96
N VAL A 102 9.13 -2.41 -2.13
CA VAL A 102 8.43 -3.08 -1.03
C VAL A 102 9.03 -2.65 0.30
N LEU A 103 8.23 -2.02 1.13
CA LEU A 103 8.60 -1.66 2.49
C LEU A 103 8.01 -2.70 3.44
N GLU A 104 8.84 -3.64 3.87
CA GLU A 104 8.43 -4.66 4.82
C GLU A 104 8.23 -4.07 6.22
N ARG A 105 7.34 -4.67 7.01
CA ARG A 105 7.07 -4.21 8.38
C ARG A 105 8.34 -4.17 9.23
N GLY A 106 9.22 -5.17 9.10
CA GLY A 106 10.50 -5.20 9.83
C GLY A 106 11.41 -4.02 9.48
N ALA A 107 11.50 -3.67 8.22
CA ALA A 107 12.27 -2.50 7.76
C ALA A 107 11.63 -1.20 8.27
N PHE A 108 10.31 -1.13 8.29
CA PHE A 108 9.60 0.02 8.86
C PHE A 108 9.84 0.17 10.36
N GLU A 109 9.86 -0.93 11.11
CA GLU A 109 10.17 -0.90 12.55
C GLU A 109 11.60 -0.40 12.81
N THR A 110 12.57 -0.79 11.98
CA THR A 110 13.92 -0.26 12.03
C THR A 110 13.93 1.24 11.74
N LEU A 111 13.19 1.66 10.71
CA LEU A 111 13.05 3.05 10.32
C LEU A 111 12.45 3.91 11.46
N ARG A 112 11.46 3.37 12.16
CA ARG A 112 10.86 4.05 13.33
C ARG A 112 11.90 4.40 14.39
N LYS A 113 12.86 3.53 14.61
CA LYS A 113 13.93 3.73 15.61
C LYS A 113 15.01 4.69 15.10
N GLN A 114 15.38 4.58 13.84
CA GLN A 114 16.49 5.34 13.25
C GLN A 114 16.07 6.69 12.67
N LYS A 115 14.89 6.77 12.11
CA LYS A 115 14.34 7.96 11.42
C LYS A 115 12.89 8.19 11.83
N PRO A 116 12.65 8.53 13.11
CA PRO A 116 11.29 8.61 13.64
C PRO A 116 10.42 9.65 12.95
N GLN A 117 10.98 10.75 12.46
CA GLN A 117 10.20 11.77 11.76
C GLN A 117 9.70 11.28 10.40
N ALA A 118 10.53 10.56 9.65
CA ALA A 118 10.13 9.99 8.36
C ALA A 118 9.05 8.93 8.54
N SER A 119 9.18 8.07 9.55
CA SER A 119 8.18 7.04 9.84
C SER A 119 6.86 7.63 10.30
N LEU A 120 6.89 8.65 11.18
CA LEU A 120 5.68 9.34 11.63
C LEU A 120 4.97 9.99 10.45
N LYS A 121 5.71 10.67 9.57
CA LYS A 121 5.13 11.31 8.39
C LYS A 121 4.49 10.30 7.46
N LEU A 122 5.09 9.13 7.29
CA LEU A 122 4.49 8.04 6.50
C LEU A 122 3.19 7.55 7.16
N MET A 123 3.19 7.34 8.46
CA MET A 123 1.99 6.91 9.18
C MET A 123 0.84 7.92 9.04
N LEU A 124 1.15 9.22 9.14
CA LEU A 124 0.16 10.27 8.94
C LEU A 124 -0.36 10.30 7.50
N ALA A 125 0.51 10.10 6.51
CA ALA A 125 0.09 10.03 5.11
C ALA A 125 -0.84 8.83 4.86
N LEU A 126 -0.55 7.67 5.45
CA LEU A 126 -1.41 6.48 5.36
C LEU A 126 -2.76 6.70 6.04
N ALA A 127 -2.77 7.34 7.20
CA ALA A 127 -4.02 7.66 7.91
C ALA A 127 -4.88 8.64 7.11
N GLN A 128 -4.26 9.66 6.52
CA GLN A 128 -4.95 10.63 5.68
C GLN A 128 -5.52 9.97 4.42
N ASP A 129 -4.74 9.11 3.76
CA ASP A 129 -5.20 8.34 2.59
C ASP A 129 -6.42 7.50 2.93
N PHE A 130 -6.39 6.80 4.07
CA PHE A 130 -7.53 6.02 4.53
C PHE A 130 -8.77 6.89 4.76
N GLY A 131 -8.60 8.06 5.40
CA GLY A 131 -9.70 8.99 5.64
C GLY A 131 -10.32 9.50 4.34
N GLU A 132 -9.51 9.81 3.34
CA GLU A 132 -9.98 10.23 2.02
C GLU A 132 -10.78 9.11 1.33
N ARG A 133 -10.24 7.89 1.34
CA ARG A 133 -10.91 6.72 0.74
C ARG A 133 -12.24 6.41 1.43
N LEU A 134 -12.28 6.56 2.74
CA LEU A 134 -13.52 6.37 3.51
C LEU A 134 -14.59 7.38 3.11
N ARG A 135 -14.21 8.64 2.92
CA ARG A 135 -15.13 9.70 2.47
C ARG A 135 -15.63 9.48 1.05
N GLU A 136 -14.80 8.93 0.18
CA GLU A 136 -15.12 8.65 -1.22
C GLU A 136 -15.94 7.35 -1.39
N ALA A 137 -16.00 6.50 -0.36
CA ALA A 137 -16.76 5.26 -0.41
C ALA A 137 -18.25 5.56 -0.60
N SER A 138 -18.98 4.60 -1.18
CA SER A 138 -20.43 4.71 -1.36
C SER A 138 -21.13 4.94 -0.02
N GLY A 139 -22.25 5.68 -0.02
CA GLY A 139 -22.97 6.06 1.18
C GLY A 139 -23.24 4.92 2.18
N PRO A 140 -23.83 3.78 1.77
CA PRO A 140 -24.07 2.67 2.70
C PRO A 140 -22.78 2.09 3.30
N LEU A 141 -21.73 1.92 2.50
CA LEU A 141 -20.45 1.43 2.99
C LEU A 141 -19.81 2.40 3.95
N ARG A 142 -19.82 3.69 3.62
CA ARG A 142 -19.28 4.74 4.48
C ARG A 142 -19.98 4.80 5.83
N GLU A 143 -21.29 4.74 5.84
CA GLU A 143 -22.10 4.74 7.07
C GLU A 143 -21.79 3.52 7.93
N PHE A 144 -21.69 2.34 7.31
CA PHE A 144 -21.35 1.12 8.01
C PHE A 144 -19.97 1.20 8.67
N LEU A 145 -18.97 1.66 7.94
CA LEU A 145 -17.60 1.80 8.45
C LEU A 145 -17.53 2.84 9.56
N ALA A 146 -18.21 3.97 9.41
CA ALA A 146 -18.29 5.00 10.44
C ALA A 146 -18.94 4.46 11.73
N TRP A 147 -19.99 3.68 11.59
CA TRP A 147 -20.66 3.03 12.72
C TRP A 147 -19.73 2.04 13.42
N GLN A 148 -19.00 1.21 12.66
CA GLN A 148 -18.04 0.25 13.21
C GLN A 148 -16.95 0.95 14.04
N VAL A 149 -16.40 2.03 13.53
CA VAL A 149 -15.36 2.81 14.23
C VAL A 149 -15.94 3.39 15.54
N SER A 150 -17.10 4.02 15.47
CA SER A 150 -17.77 4.61 16.64
C SER A 150 -18.10 3.56 17.71
N LYS A 151 -18.53 2.38 17.30
CA LYS A 151 -18.85 1.28 18.20
C LYS A 151 -17.63 0.80 18.97
N ARG A 152 -16.45 0.79 18.36
CA ARG A 152 -15.21 0.38 19.03
C ARG A 152 -14.71 1.43 20.02
N GLN A 153 -15.04 2.68 19.81
CA GLN A 153 -14.67 3.79 20.68
C GLN A 153 -15.61 3.96 21.88
N ALA A 154 -16.80 3.44 21.78
CA ALA A 154 -17.78 3.42 22.85
C ALA A 154 -17.54 2.22 23.80
#